data_a7d3f40c37b6fe1dfd22a4b459098634
#
_entry.id   a7d3f40c37b6fe1dfd22a4b459098634
#
_cell.length_a   1.000
_cell.length_b   1.000
_cell.length_c   1.000
_cell.angle_alpha   90.00
_cell.angle_beta   90.00
_cell.angle_gamma   90.00
#
_symmetry.space_group_name_H-M   'P 1'
#
loop_
_entity.id
_entity.type
_entity.pdbx_description
1 polymer ?
#
loop_
_entity_poly.entity_id
_entity_poly.type
_entity_poly.pdbx_seq_one_letter_code
_entity_poly.pdbx_strand_id
1 'polypeptide(L)'
;MTWLNILFIIIGVALVLWGADRLTEGASSLARGMHVPEVIIGLTIVAAGTSAPELFVSLVSALKGTADLAVGNVIGSNIFNTTLIVGCSALVAPMVVQKSTVRKDIPFAVVASLALFVLCFDDMESPHLWGNEISRSDGIILLLGFIGFMIYTFHEAKKDGLMPTEEELEDNAELPKDYSHLGRNLFWIAIGLGCLIYGSNLFVDAATYVAHRFGVRQSVIGLTIVAGGTSLPELATSVVAAYKGRSAIAIGNVIGSNVFNILLILGTTAVIHPLRIMGITIVDLMVLLVTIGFLWLFAFTKWFVSRREGAVLIACFLMYMGWLFYLI
;
A
#
# COMPACT_ATOMS: atom_id res chain seq x y z
N MET A 1 -28.27 4.59 -19.86
CA MET A 1 -27.53 4.22 -18.62
C MET A 1 -26.03 3.92 -18.85
N THR A 2 -25.62 3.22 -19.89
CA THR A 2 -24.19 2.91 -20.13
C THR A 2 -23.32 4.17 -20.32
N TRP A 3 -23.82 5.18 -21.05
CA TRP A 3 -23.12 6.45 -21.26
C TRP A 3 -22.86 7.22 -19.95
N LEU A 4 -23.80 7.17 -19.00
CA LEU A 4 -23.63 7.80 -17.69
C LEU A 4 -22.50 7.12 -16.88
N ASN A 5 -22.40 5.79 -16.94
CA ASN A 5 -21.33 5.06 -16.27
C ASN A 5 -19.97 5.31 -16.95
N ILE A 6 -19.92 5.46 -18.29
CA ILE A 6 -18.69 5.89 -18.97
C ILE A 6 -18.25 7.29 -18.49
N LEU A 7 -19.21 8.21 -18.34
CA LEU A 7 -18.93 9.52 -17.76
C LEU A 7 -18.41 9.41 -16.31
N PHE A 8 -18.99 8.55 -15.48
CA PHE A 8 -18.53 8.31 -14.11
C PHE A 8 -17.13 7.68 -14.06
N ILE A 9 -16.78 6.79 -14.99
CA ILE A 9 -15.41 6.28 -15.14
C ILE A 9 -14.44 7.44 -15.39
N ILE A 10 -14.77 8.33 -16.34
CA ILE A 10 -13.91 9.48 -16.68
C ILE A 10 -13.76 10.43 -15.49
N ILE A 11 -14.86 10.76 -14.81
CA ILE A 11 -14.87 11.61 -13.62
C ILE A 11 -14.08 10.93 -12.49
N GLY A 12 -14.27 9.63 -12.26
CA GLY A 12 -13.54 8.86 -11.26
C GLY A 12 -12.03 8.92 -11.49
N VAL A 13 -11.58 8.65 -12.72
CA VAL A 13 -10.17 8.74 -13.08
C VAL A 13 -9.63 10.18 -12.91
N ALA A 14 -10.38 11.20 -13.33
CA ALA A 14 -9.97 12.59 -13.16
C ALA A 14 -9.82 12.99 -11.69
N LEU A 15 -10.76 12.55 -10.82
CA LEU A 15 -10.69 12.78 -9.37
C LEU A 15 -9.51 12.06 -8.74
N VAL A 16 -9.24 10.80 -9.14
CA VAL A 16 -8.10 10.02 -8.64
C VAL A 16 -6.79 10.69 -9.01
N LEU A 17 -6.60 11.10 -10.27
CA LEU A 17 -5.37 11.77 -10.72
C LEU A 17 -5.18 13.13 -10.04
N TRP A 18 -6.24 13.93 -9.95
CA TRP A 18 -6.19 15.23 -9.27
C TRP A 18 -5.95 15.09 -7.77
N GLY A 19 -6.61 14.11 -7.13
CA GLY A 19 -6.41 13.79 -5.72
C GLY A 19 -4.98 13.36 -5.41
N ALA A 20 -4.40 12.50 -6.26
CA ALA A 20 -3.01 12.07 -6.15
C ALA A 20 -2.02 13.23 -6.29
N ASP A 21 -2.30 14.16 -7.21
CA ASP A 21 -1.53 15.38 -7.40
C ASP A 21 -1.51 16.26 -6.14
N ARG A 22 -2.69 16.54 -5.58
CA ARG A 22 -2.84 17.35 -4.36
C ARG A 22 -2.23 16.68 -3.13
N LEU A 23 -2.45 15.37 -2.97
CA LEU A 23 -1.85 14.58 -1.89
C LEU A 23 -0.32 14.62 -1.95
N THR A 24 0.26 14.35 -3.12
CA THR A 24 1.72 14.35 -3.31
C THR A 24 2.33 15.73 -3.03
N GLU A 25 1.70 16.81 -3.49
CA GLU A 25 2.17 18.18 -3.21
C GLU A 25 2.04 18.55 -1.73
N GLY A 26 0.90 18.26 -1.13
CA GLY A 26 0.64 18.51 0.29
C GLY A 26 1.62 17.74 1.19
N ALA A 27 1.83 16.44 0.90
CA ALA A 27 2.76 15.57 1.62
C ALA A 27 4.21 16.06 1.50
N SER A 28 4.67 16.41 0.29
CA SER A 28 6.01 16.94 0.07
C SER A 28 6.22 18.31 0.74
N SER A 29 5.19 19.18 0.73
CA SER A 29 5.26 20.47 1.42
C SER A 29 5.25 20.31 2.93
N LEU A 30 4.48 19.37 3.45
CA LEU A 30 4.46 19.02 4.88
C LEU A 30 5.83 18.51 5.34
N ALA A 31 6.43 17.58 4.56
CA ALA A 31 7.76 17.04 4.84
C ALA A 31 8.81 18.17 4.97
N ARG A 32 8.83 19.10 4.00
CA ARG A 32 9.74 20.23 4.02
C ARG A 32 9.49 21.17 5.20
N GLY A 33 8.20 21.49 5.49
CA GLY A 33 7.84 22.39 6.60
C GLY A 33 8.16 21.83 7.98
N MET A 34 8.13 20.51 8.11
CA MET A 34 8.46 19.80 9.35
C MET A 34 9.94 19.36 9.42
N HIS A 35 10.74 19.60 8.39
CA HIS A 35 12.11 19.08 8.25
C HIS A 35 12.17 17.56 8.39
N VAL A 36 11.15 16.85 7.90
CA VAL A 36 11.05 15.38 7.93
C VAL A 36 11.31 14.85 6.52
N PRO A 37 12.07 13.75 6.36
CA PRO A 37 12.28 13.14 5.06
C PRO A 37 10.96 12.80 4.36
N GLU A 38 10.87 13.06 3.05
CA GLU A 38 9.70 12.72 2.25
C GLU A 38 9.32 11.22 2.33
N VAL A 39 10.32 10.34 2.52
CA VAL A 39 10.07 8.90 2.68
C VAL A 39 9.28 8.58 3.95
N ILE A 40 9.53 9.28 5.05
CA ILE A 40 8.78 9.10 6.31
C ILE A 40 7.31 9.49 6.12
N ILE A 41 7.05 10.61 5.46
CA ILE A 41 5.68 11.01 5.14
C ILE A 41 5.01 10.00 4.20
N GLY A 42 5.76 9.47 3.22
CA GLY A 42 5.30 8.38 2.35
C GLY A 42 4.95 7.11 3.14
N LEU A 43 5.87 6.65 4.00
CA LEU A 43 5.72 5.46 4.85
C LEU A 43 4.57 5.58 5.88
N THR A 44 4.14 6.79 6.22
CA THR A 44 3.18 7.02 7.31
C THR A 44 1.87 7.66 6.81
N ILE A 45 1.84 8.98 6.65
CA ILE A 45 0.61 9.73 6.35
C ILE A 45 0.01 9.31 5.01
N VAL A 46 0.85 9.19 3.98
CA VAL A 46 0.37 8.84 2.64
C VAL A 46 -0.11 7.39 2.62
N ALA A 47 0.71 6.46 3.12
CA ALA A 47 0.35 5.05 3.20
C ALA A 47 -0.93 4.81 4.03
N ALA A 48 -1.02 5.40 5.24
CA ALA A 48 -2.21 5.27 6.08
C ALA A 48 -3.48 5.79 5.38
N GLY A 49 -3.35 6.91 4.67
CA GLY A 49 -4.49 7.54 4.00
C GLY A 49 -4.96 6.74 2.78
N THR A 50 -4.03 6.27 1.96
CA THR A 50 -4.35 5.51 0.75
C THR A 50 -4.84 4.10 1.07
N SER A 51 -4.32 3.46 2.15
CA SER A 51 -4.76 2.13 2.61
C SER A 51 -6.03 2.14 3.49
N ALA A 52 -6.69 3.30 3.66
CA ALA A 52 -7.95 3.36 4.39
C ALA A 52 -9.09 2.53 3.75
N PRO A 53 -9.23 2.46 2.41
CA PRO A 53 -10.19 1.56 1.77
C PRO A 53 -9.95 0.09 2.09
N GLU A 54 -8.68 -0.34 2.08
CA GLU A 54 -8.30 -1.72 2.43
C GLU A 54 -8.69 -2.07 3.86
N LEU A 55 -8.46 -1.15 4.82
CA LEU A 55 -8.88 -1.34 6.21
C LEU A 55 -10.39 -1.54 6.30
N PHE A 56 -11.14 -0.67 5.63
CA PHE A 56 -12.61 -0.74 5.64
C PHE A 56 -13.12 -2.04 5.02
N VAL A 57 -12.61 -2.42 3.85
CA VAL A 57 -13.00 -3.66 3.15
C VAL A 57 -12.66 -4.88 4.00
N SER A 58 -11.44 -4.95 4.56
CA SER A 58 -11.01 -6.10 5.37
C SER A 58 -11.84 -6.22 6.65
N LEU A 59 -12.09 -5.13 7.35
CA LEU A 59 -12.88 -5.12 8.59
C LEU A 59 -14.33 -5.51 8.34
N VAL A 60 -14.97 -4.92 7.33
CA VAL A 60 -16.37 -5.23 6.98
C VAL A 60 -16.51 -6.68 6.51
N SER A 61 -15.56 -7.19 5.73
CA SER A 61 -15.54 -8.58 5.27
C SER A 61 -15.44 -9.56 6.44
N ALA A 62 -14.55 -9.30 7.39
CA ALA A 62 -14.41 -10.11 8.58
C ALA A 62 -15.69 -10.13 9.44
N LEU A 63 -16.29 -8.95 9.67
CA LEU A 63 -17.55 -8.82 10.42
C LEU A 63 -18.74 -9.51 9.73
N LYS A 64 -18.71 -9.64 8.42
CA LYS A 64 -19.70 -10.39 7.62
C LYS A 64 -19.42 -11.90 7.55
N GLY A 65 -18.36 -12.39 8.20
CA GLY A 65 -17.97 -13.80 8.19
C GLY A 65 -17.28 -14.26 6.91
N THR A 66 -16.78 -13.32 6.09
CA THR A 66 -16.01 -13.58 4.88
C THR A 66 -14.53 -13.28 5.13
N ALA A 67 -13.92 -13.98 6.11
CA ALA A 67 -12.54 -13.78 6.55
C ALA A 67 -11.51 -13.95 5.42
N ASP A 68 -11.73 -14.92 4.52
CA ASP A 68 -10.89 -15.12 3.33
C ASP A 68 -10.79 -13.86 2.46
N LEU A 69 -11.89 -13.10 2.35
CA LEU A 69 -11.88 -11.87 1.59
C LEU A 69 -11.01 -10.80 2.26
N ALA A 70 -11.00 -10.77 3.61
CA ALA A 70 -10.15 -9.83 4.36
C ALA A 70 -8.66 -10.17 4.19
N VAL A 71 -8.29 -11.44 4.36
CA VAL A 71 -6.90 -11.90 4.20
C VAL A 71 -6.44 -11.77 2.75
N GLY A 72 -7.29 -12.20 1.81
CA GLY A 72 -7.03 -12.10 0.36
C GLY A 72 -6.85 -10.66 -0.10
N ASN A 73 -7.66 -9.72 0.42
CA ASN A 73 -7.52 -8.29 0.14
C ASN A 73 -6.12 -7.79 0.53
N VAL A 74 -5.64 -8.12 1.74
CA VAL A 74 -4.33 -7.67 2.21
C VAL A 74 -3.19 -8.30 1.42
N ILE A 75 -3.21 -9.62 1.18
CA ILE A 75 -2.17 -10.30 0.41
C ILE A 75 -2.18 -9.78 -1.04
N GLY A 76 -3.35 -9.70 -1.66
CA GLY A 76 -3.51 -9.21 -3.02
C GLY A 76 -3.04 -7.77 -3.20
N SER A 77 -3.42 -6.86 -2.29
CA SER A 77 -2.96 -5.46 -2.31
C SER A 77 -1.44 -5.37 -2.14
N ASN A 78 -0.82 -6.19 -1.30
CA ASN A 78 0.63 -6.18 -1.12
C ASN A 78 1.38 -6.68 -2.37
N ILE A 79 0.88 -7.74 -3.03
CA ILE A 79 1.40 -8.20 -4.32
C ILE A 79 1.21 -7.12 -5.38
N PHE A 80 0.03 -6.51 -5.45
CA PHE A 80 -0.29 -5.41 -6.37
C PHE A 80 0.64 -4.21 -6.16
N ASN A 81 0.82 -3.78 -4.92
CA ASN A 81 1.70 -2.68 -4.53
C ASN A 81 3.14 -2.95 -4.97
N THR A 82 3.68 -4.10 -4.62
CA THR A 82 5.09 -4.46 -4.86
C THR A 82 5.38 -4.67 -6.35
N THR A 83 4.41 -5.18 -7.11
CA THR A 83 4.61 -5.54 -8.52
C THR A 83 4.07 -4.48 -9.47
N LEU A 84 2.77 -4.24 -9.48
CA LEU A 84 2.14 -3.36 -10.45
C LEU A 84 2.43 -1.89 -10.16
N ILE A 85 2.28 -1.46 -8.89
CA ILE A 85 2.47 -0.04 -8.54
C ILE A 85 3.93 0.37 -8.69
N VAL A 86 4.87 -0.40 -8.11
CA VAL A 86 6.31 -0.13 -8.30
C VAL A 86 6.67 -0.22 -9.77
N GLY A 87 6.17 -1.24 -10.47
CA GLY A 87 6.42 -1.44 -11.90
C GLY A 87 5.96 -0.27 -12.75
N CYS A 88 4.71 0.16 -12.60
CA CYS A 88 4.16 1.32 -13.32
C CYS A 88 4.90 2.61 -12.98
N SER A 89 5.18 2.85 -11.70
CA SER A 89 5.93 4.03 -11.24
C SER A 89 7.33 4.07 -11.85
N ALA A 90 8.04 2.93 -11.86
CA ALA A 90 9.38 2.81 -12.44
C ALA A 90 9.38 2.95 -13.98
N LEU A 91 8.33 2.52 -14.66
CA LEU A 91 8.18 2.73 -16.12
C LEU A 91 8.01 4.22 -16.44
N VAL A 92 7.21 4.94 -15.66
CA VAL A 92 7.00 6.38 -15.83
C VAL A 92 8.30 7.14 -15.55
N ALA A 93 8.91 6.91 -14.39
CA ALA A 93 10.20 7.48 -14.02
C ALA A 93 11.01 6.48 -13.17
N PRO A 94 12.29 6.22 -13.51
CA PRO A 94 13.15 5.41 -12.64
C PRO A 94 13.19 5.98 -11.23
N MET A 95 12.95 5.13 -10.23
CA MET A 95 12.80 5.58 -8.85
C MET A 95 14.09 5.41 -8.07
N VAL A 96 14.62 6.51 -7.57
CA VAL A 96 15.76 6.49 -6.63
C VAL A 96 15.27 5.99 -5.28
N VAL A 97 15.95 5.00 -4.71
CA VAL A 97 15.65 4.42 -3.40
C VAL A 97 16.75 4.79 -2.41
N GLN A 98 16.37 5.39 -1.30
CA GLN A 98 17.35 5.80 -0.27
C GLN A 98 18.02 4.57 0.35
N LYS A 99 19.31 4.72 0.76
CA LYS A 99 20.06 3.63 1.40
C LYS A 99 19.40 3.14 2.69
N SER A 100 18.82 4.06 3.47
CA SER A 100 18.03 3.74 4.66
C SER A 100 16.86 2.82 4.31
N THR A 101 16.07 3.19 3.31
CA THR A 101 14.91 2.39 2.87
C THR A 101 15.31 0.98 2.43
N VAL A 102 16.40 0.84 1.66
CA VAL A 102 16.87 -0.48 1.22
C VAL A 102 17.39 -1.34 2.36
N ARG A 103 18.03 -0.72 3.37
CA ARG A 103 18.66 -1.44 4.48
C ARG A 103 17.75 -1.64 5.68
N LYS A 104 16.64 -0.88 5.78
CA LYS A 104 15.79 -0.85 6.96
C LYS A 104 14.32 -1.08 6.61
N ASP A 105 13.71 -0.23 5.78
CA ASP A 105 12.26 -0.26 5.56
C ASP A 105 11.81 -1.47 4.72
N ILE A 106 12.52 -1.77 3.61
CA ILE A 106 12.20 -2.96 2.79
C ILE A 106 12.46 -4.26 3.57
N PRO A 107 13.60 -4.47 4.26
CA PRO A 107 13.79 -5.63 5.13
C PRO A 107 12.71 -5.77 6.19
N PHE A 108 12.21 -4.66 6.77
CA PHE A 108 11.12 -4.73 7.71
C PHE A 108 9.82 -5.23 7.07
N ALA A 109 9.49 -4.75 5.86
CA ALA A 109 8.35 -5.25 5.10
C ALA A 109 8.51 -6.74 4.72
N VAL A 110 9.74 -7.21 4.43
CA VAL A 110 10.03 -8.64 4.24
C VAL A 110 9.75 -9.42 5.53
N VAL A 111 10.23 -8.92 6.68
CA VAL A 111 9.98 -9.57 7.98
C VAL A 111 8.48 -9.60 8.30
N ALA A 112 7.74 -8.54 8.04
CA ALA A 112 6.28 -8.51 8.20
C ALA A 112 5.59 -9.56 7.30
N SER A 113 6.04 -9.69 6.04
CA SER A 113 5.52 -10.69 5.11
C SER A 113 5.87 -12.12 5.55
N LEU A 114 7.06 -12.35 6.08
CA LEU A 114 7.47 -13.63 6.68
C LEU A 114 6.65 -13.95 7.93
N ALA A 115 6.39 -12.96 8.80
CA ALA A 115 5.54 -13.14 9.96
C ALA A 115 4.13 -13.57 9.54
N LEU A 116 3.54 -12.89 8.54
CA LEU A 116 2.25 -13.30 8.00
C LEU A 116 2.30 -14.73 7.45
N PHE A 117 3.35 -15.09 6.70
CA PHE A 117 3.53 -16.43 6.18
C PHE A 117 3.51 -17.48 7.32
N VAL A 118 4.25 -17.23 8.41
CA VAL A 118 4.31 -18.12 9.57
C VAL A 118 2.96 -18.22 10.29
N LEU A 119 2.29 -17.09 10.51
CA LEU A 119 0.99 -17.02 11.18
C LEU A 119 -0.14 -17.70 10.36
N CYS A 120 0.03 -17.82 9.04
CA CYS A 120 -0.90 -18.57 8.20
C CYS A 120 -0.69 -20.09 8.29
N PHE A 121 0.38 -20.58 8.95
CA PHE A 121 0.73 -22.00 9.12
C PHE A 121 0.65 -22.45 10.58
N ASP A 122 -0.44 -22.17 11.26
CA ASP A 122 -0.59 -22.46 12.69
C ASP A 122 -0.72 -23.98 12.97
N ASP A 123 -1.13 -24.78 11.97
CA ASP A 123 -1.24 -26.23 12.08
C ASP A 123 -0.26 -26.92 11.12
N MET A 124 0.93 -27.24 11.63
CA MET A 124 1.98 -27.93 10.87
C MET A 124 1.63 -29.40 10.51
N GLU A 125 0.57 -29.98 11.07
CA GLU A 125 0.14 -31.34 10.77
C GLU A 125 -0.71 -31.42 9.49
N SER A 126 -1.29 -30.31 9.05
CA SER A 126 -2.05 -30.24 7.80
C SER A 126 -1.23 -29.63 6.66
N PRO A 127 -0.98 -30.35 5.56
CA PRO A 127 -0.27 -29.79 4.39
C PRO A 127 -1.10 -28.76 3.62
N HIS A 128 -2.31 -28.47 4.05
CA HIS A 128 -3.21 -27.51 3.49
C HIS A 128 -3.44 -26.37 4.48
N LEU A 129 -3.39 -25.12 4.01
CA LEU A 129 -3.75 -23.93 4.80
C LEU A 129 -5.23 -23.94 5.25
N TRP A 130 -5.99 -24.91 4.80
CA TRP A 130 -7.42 -25.03 5.07
C TRP A 130 -7.65 -25.38 6.55
N GLY A 131 -8.24 -24.44 7.25
CA GLY A 131 -8.54 -24.57 8.68
C GLY A 131 -7.62 -23.74 9.57
N ASN A 132 -6.56 -23.16 9.04
CA ASN A 132 -5.71 -22.23 9.79
C ASN A 132 -6.47 -20.93 10.08
N GLU A 133 -6.14 -20.31 11.19
CA GLU A 133 -6.82 -19.10 11.69
C GLU A 133 -5.79 -18.09 12.17
N ILE A 134 -5.86 -16.86 11.68
CA ILE A 134 -5.16 -15.76 12.32
C ILE A 134 -5.99 -15.38 13.55
N SER A 135 -5.52 -15.78 14.71
CA SER A 135 -6.19 -15.61 16.00
C SER A 135 -6.12 -14.17 16.51
N ARG A 136 -6.82 -13.87 17.61
CA ARG A 136 -6.71 -12.57 18.28
C ARG A 136 -5.31 -12.31 18.84
N SER A 137 -4.64 -13.34 19.33
CA SER A 137 -3.25 -13.23 19.79
C SER A 137 -2.30 -12.85 18.67
N ASP A 138 -2.46 -13.44 17.48
CA ASP A 138 -1.69 -13.08 16.31
C ASP A 138 -1.95 -11.65 15.87
N GLY A 139 -3.23 -11.23 15.91
CA GLY A 139 -3.62 -9.84 15.70
C GLY A 139 -2.91 -8.87 16.65
N ILE A 140 -2.81 -9.21 17.94
CA ILE A 140 -2.07 -8.39 18.92
C ILE A 140 -0.58 -8.36 18.59
N ILE A 141 0.02 -9.49 18.21
CA ILE A 141 1.43 -9.57 17.80
C ILE A 141 1.68 -8.67 16.59
N LEU A 142 0.81 -8.73 15.57
CA LEU A 142 0.90 -7.86 14.40
C LEU A 142 0.80 -6.37 14.77
N LEU A 143 -0.14 -5.99 15.65
CA LEU A 143 -0.28 -4.60 16.12
C LEU A 143 0.94 -4.12 16.92
N LEU A 144 1.50 -4.97 17.77
CA LEU A 144 2.76 -4.67 18.46
C LEU A 144 3.92 -4.50 17.48
N GLY A 145 3.97 -5.35 16.43
CA GLY A 145 4.89 -5.18 15.31
C GLY A 145 4.72 -3.85 14.59
N PHE A 146 3.46 -3.40 14.38
CA PHE A 146 3.17 -2.09 13.80
C PHE A 146 3.68 -0.93 14.66
N ILE A 147 3.41 -0.99 15.96
CA ILE A 147 3.91 0.03 16.92
C ILE A 147 5.45 0.04 16.90
N GLY A 148 6.07 -1.15 16.91
CA GLY A 148 7.52 -1.29 16.78
C GLY A 148 8.07 -0.69 15.50
N PHE A 149 7.39 -0.91 14.36
CA PHE A 149 7.74 -0.29 13.07
C PHE A 149 7.69 1.24 13.15
N MET A 150 6.62 1.80 13.69
CA MET A 150 6.48 3.25 13.81
C MET A 150 7.58 3.85 14.68
N ILE A 151 7.81 3.28 15.88
CA ILE A 151 8.88 3.73 16.78
C ILE A 151 10.24 3.63 16.10
N TYR A 152 10.52 2.50 15.47
CA TYR A 152 11.79 2.26 14.75
C TYR A 152 12.01 3.27 13.63
N THR A 153 10.99 3.50 12.79
CA THR A 153 11.05 4.42 11.65
C THR A 153 11.37 5.85 12.11
N PHE A 154 10.70 6.34 13.16
CA PHE A 154 10.96 7.68 13.70
C PHE A 154 12.31 7.77 14.42
N HIS A 155 12.69 6.75 15.19
CA HIS A 155 13.97 6.72 15.89
C HIS A 155 15.17 6.74 14.93
N GLU A 156 15.11 5.92 13.88
CA GLU A 156 16.17 5.85 12.88
C GLU A 156 16.27 7.13 12.04
N ALA A 157 15.13 7.78 11.74
CA ALA A 157 15.13 9.06 11.06
C ALA A 157 15.84 10.15 11.89
N LYS A 158 15.65 10.13 13.22
CA LYS A 158 16.35 11.02 14.15
C LYS A 158 17.85 10.69 14.21
N LYS A 159 18.22 9.42 14.29
CA LYS A 159 19.61 8.95 14.39
C LYS A 159 20.44 9.21 13.13
N ASP A 160 19.83 9.04 11.94
CA ASP A 160 20.51 9.27 10.66
C ASP A 160 20.67 10.79 10.34
N GLY A 161 20.33 11.68 11.28
CA GLY A 161 20.37 13.13 11.07
C GLY A 161 19.37 13.63 10.02
N LEU A 162 18.38 12.81 9.73
CA LEU A 162 17.31 13.13 8.76
C LEU A 162 16.19 13.96 9.42
N MET A 163 16.18 13.99 10.76
CA MET A 163 15.33 14.86 11.58
C MET A 163 16.21 15.79 12.40
N PRO A 164 15.83 17.04 12.61
CA PRO A 164 16.58 17.95 13.46
C PRO A 164 16.69 17.39 14.89
N THR A 165 17.87 17.49 15.47
CA THR A 165 18.11 17.15 16.87
C THR A 165 17.39 18.15 17.79
N GLU A 166 17.21 17.81 19.08
CA GLU A 166 16.61 18.73 20.05
C GLU A 166 17.42 20.02 20.19
N GLU A 167 18.75 19.90 20.13
CA GLU A 167 19.68 21.06 20.14
C GLU A 167 19.50 21.93 18.87
N GLU A 168 19.40 21.30 17.69
CA GLU A 168 19.12 22.02 16.44
C GLU A 168 17.71 22.62 16.41
N LEU A 169 16.76 22.03 17.11
CA LEU A 169 15.41 22.58 17.30
C LEU A 169 15.42 23.77 18.27
N GLU A 170 16.29 23.76 19.28
CA GLU A 170 16.49 24.87 20.20
C GLU A 170 17.30 26.00 19.56
N ASP A 171 18.40 25.71 18.86
CA ASP A 171 19.19 26.68 18.11
C ASP A 171 18.42 27.30 16.93
N ASN A 172 17.58 26.51 16.26
CA ASN A 172 16.68 26.98 15.20
C ASN A 172 15.33 27.50 15.73
N ALA A 173 15.13 27.56 17.04
CA ALA A 173 13.90 28.16 17.62
C ALA A 173 13.80 29.67 17.26
N GLU A 174 14.90 30.31 16.84
CA GLU A 174 14.90 31.67 16.27
C GLU A 174 14.49 31.72 14.79
N LEU A 175 14.59 30.60 14.02
CA LEU A 175 13.99 30.51 12.69
C LEU A 175 12.54 30.07 12.88
N PRO A 176 11.56 30.92 12.53
CA PRO A 176 10.15 30.55 12.69
C PRO A 176 9.91 29.27 11.88
N LYS A 177 9.61 28.13 12.58
CA LYS A 177 9.00 26.98 11.92
C LYS A 177 7.79 27.55 11.18
N ASP A 178 7.85 27.56 9.87
CA ASP A 178 6.78 28.18 9.08
C ASP A 178 5.56 27.27 9.09
N TYR A 179 4.89 27.23 10.24
CA TYR A 179 3.58 26.61 10.39
C TYR A 179 2.47 27.40 9.67
N SER A 180 2.79 28.56 9.05
CA SER A 180 1.79 29.37 8.35
C SER A 180 1.09 28.60 7.24
N HIS A 181 1.75 27.57 6.71
CA HIS A 181 1.22 26.71 5.66
C HIS A 181 0.76 25.33 6.13
N LEU A 182 0.95 24.97 7.41
CA LEU A 182 0.60 23.65 7.94
C LEU A 182 -0.89 23.32 7.71
N GLY A 183 -1.78 24.22 8.09
CA GLY A 183 -3.22 24.06 7.89
C GLY A 183 -3.59 23.90 6.41
N ARG A 184 -2.95 24.67 5.54
CA ARG A 184 -3.15 24.56 4.09
C ARG A 184 -2.65 23.24 3.53
N ASN A 185 -1.50 22.75 3.99
CA ASN A 185 -0.94 21.47 3.54
C ASN A 185 -1.81 20.30 4.00
N LEU A 186 -2.24 20.30 5.28
CA LEU A 186 -3.17 19.31 5.81
C LEU A 186 -4.53 19.34 5.08
N PHE A 187 -5.03 20.52 4.76
CA PHE A 187 -6.25 20.68 3.96
C PHE A 187 -6.10 20.02 2.58
N TRP A 188 -4.99 20.27 1.86
CA TRP A 188 -4.76 19.67 0.55
C TRP A 188 -4.54 18.16 0.63
N ILE A 189 -3.90 17.65 1.68
CA ILE A 189 -3.79 16.20 1.96
C ILE A 189 -5.18 15.60 2.15
N ALA A 190 -6.02 16.19 3.01
CA ALA A 190 -7.37 15.71 3.29
C ALA A 190 -8.27 15.72 2.05
N ILE A 191 -8.25 16.81 1.28
CA ILE A 191 -9.00 16.90 0.01
C ILE A 191 -8.46 15.89 -1.01
N GLY A 192 -7.14 15.76 -1.13
CA GLY A 192 -6.51 14.78 -2.01
C GLY A 192 -6.94 13.35 -1.68
N LEU A 193 -6.89 12.95 -0.42
CA LEU A 193 -7.37 11.65 0.06
C LEU A 193 -8.87 11.46 -0.20
N GLY A 194 -9.69 12.47 0.10
CA GLY A 194 -11.12 12.42 -0.18
C GLY A 194 -11.43 12.18 -1.66
N CYS A 195 -10.72 12.89 -2.56
CA CYS A 195 -10.88 12.71 -4.01
C CYS A 195 -10.36 11.36 -4.49
N LEU A 196 -9.26 10.83 -3.93
CA LEU A 196 -8.75 9.51 -4.24
C LEU A 196 -9.78 8.42 -3.88
N ILE A 197 -10.29 8.44 -2.65
CA ILE A 197 -11.25 7.45 -2.16
C ILE A 197 -12.57 7.55 -2.93
N TYR A 198 -13.14 8.74 -3.05
CA TYR A 198 -14.41 8.93 -3.76
C TYR A 198 -14.30 8.64 -5.25
N GLY A 199 -13.23 9.10 -5.89
CA GLY A 199 -12.97 8.87 -7.31
C GLY A 199 -12.74 7.39 -7.63
N SER A 200 -12.01 6.67 -6.75
CA SER A 200 -11.79 5.24 -6.85
C SER A 200 -13.12 4.46 -6.76
N ASN A 201 -13.96 4.74 -5.75
CA ASN A 201 -15.27 4.11 -5.61
C ASN A 201 -16.15 4.37 -6.84
N LEU A 202 -16.19 5.62 -7.30
CA LEU A 202 -16.98 5.99 -8.48
C LEU A 202 -16.50 5.24 -9.74
N PHE A 203 -15.18 5.10 -9.91
CA PHE A 203 -14.60 4.32 -11.00
C PHE A 203 -14.98 2.85 -10.90
N VAL A 204 -14.82 2.22 -9.74
CA VAL A 204 -15.08 0.79 -9.51
C VAL A 204 -16.55 0.46 -9.76
N ASP A 205 -17.48 1.24 -9.18
CA ASP A 205 -18.91 1.02 -9.34
C ASP A 205 -19.32 1.13 -10.80
N ALA A 206 -18.86 2.17 -11.48
CA ALA A 206 -19.18 2.40 -12.88
C ALA A 206 -18.55 1.36 -13.82
N ALA A 207 -17.28 0.99 -13.58
CA ALA A 207 -16.58 -0.03 -14.36
C ALA A 207 -17.19 -1.41 -14.18
N THR A 208 -17.59 -1.76 -12.94
CA THR A 208 -18.30 -2.99 -12.61
C THR A 208 -19.63 -3.07 -13.36
N TYR A 209 -20.41 -2.00 -13.34
CA TYR A 209 -21.67 -1.94 -14.09
C TYR A 209 -21.47 -2.16 -15.59
N VAL A 210 -20.49 -1.48 -16.19
CA VAL A 210 -20.15 -1.60 -17.60
C VAL A 210 -19.71 -3.04 -17.94
N ALA A 211 -18.79 -3.60 -17.16
CA ALA A 211 -18.29 -4.97 -17.35
C ALA A 211 -19.44 -6.01 -17.27
N HIS A 212 -20.34 -5.86 -16.30
CA HIS A 212 -21.56 -6.68 -16.21
C HIS A 212 -22.42 -6.60 -17.47
N ARG A 213 -22.55 -5.41 -18.02
CA ARG A 213 -23.36 -5.20 -19.23
C ARG A 213 -22.76 -5.86 -20.47
N PHE A 214 -21.42 -6.02 -20.50
CA PHE A 214 -20.69 -6.76 -21.54
C PHE A 214 -20.61 -8.27 -21.27
N GLY A 215 -21.30 -8.78 -20.25
CA GLY A 215 -21.37 -10.21 -19.94
C GLY A 215 -20.13 -10.77 -19.26
N VAL A 216 -19.26 -9.90 -18.70
CA VAL A 216 -18.11 -10.35 -17.92
C VAL A 216 -18.60 -11.03 -16.64
N ARG A 217 -18.02 -12.20 -16.34
CA ARG A 217 -18.41 -12.98 -15.15
C ARG A 217 -18.11 -12.21 -13.86
N GLN A 218 -18.98 -12.36 -12.86
CA GLN A 218 -18.88 -11.70 -11.56
C GLN A 218 -17.52 -11.97 -10.86
N SER A 219 -17.04 -13.21 -10.96
CA SER A 219 -15.74 -13.58 -10.39
C SER A 219 -14.57 -12.81 -11.01
N VAL A 220 -14.59 -12.61 -12.34
CA VAL A 220 -13.57 -11.83 -13.05
C VAL A 220 -13.61 -10.37 -12.63
N ILE A 221 -14.83 -9.78 -12.52
CA ILE A 221 -15.01 -8.40 -12.06
C ILE A 221 -14.46 -8.23 -10.64
N GLY A 222 -14.79 -9.16 -9.74
CA GLY A 222 -14.30 -9.14 -8.35
C GLY A 222 -12.78 -9.20 -8.25
N LEU A 223 -12.16 -10.12 -8.99
CA LEU A 223 -10.70 -10.32 -8.96
C LEU A 223 -9.89 -9.21 -9.66
N THR A 224 -10.50 -8.46 -10.55
CA THR A 224 -9.78 -7.43 -11.32
C THR A 224 -10.20 -6.02 -10.94
N ILE A 225 -11.45 -5.65 -11.22
CA ILE A 225 -11.93 -4.27 -11.07
C ILE A 225 -12.10 -3.91 -9.59
N VAL A 226 -12.69 -4.80 -8.79
CA VAL A 226 -12.93 -4.51 -7.38
C VAL A 226 -11.63 -4.61 -6.59
N ALA A 227 -10.86 -5.69 -6.74
CA ALA A 227 -9.60 -5.88 -6.03
C ALA A 227 -8.56 -4.82 -6.41
N GLY A 228 -8.41 -4.48 -7.71
CA GLY A 228 -7.54 -3.40 -8.14
C GLY A 228 -8.04 -2.01 -7.76
N GLY A 229 -9.35 -1.88 -7.51
CA GLY A 229 -9.99 -0.60 -7.21
C GLY A 229 -9.68 -0.05 -5.83
N THR A 230 -9.53 -0.91 -4.82
CA THR A 230 -9.11 -0.47 -3.48
C THR A 230 -7.70 0.09 -3.49
N SER A 231 -6.80 -0.47 -4.31
CA SER A 231 -5.41 -0.02 -4.44
C SER A 231 -5.19 1.05 -5.55
N LEU A 232 -6.26 1.59 -6.15
CA LEU A 232 -6.15 2.72 -7.09
C LEU A 232 -5.58 3.99 -6.43
N PRO A 233 -5.92 4.35 -5.19
CA PRO A 233 -5.29 5.47 -4.49
C PRO A 233 -3.77 5.34 -4.40
N GLU A 234 -3.29 4.16 -4.01
CA GLU A 234 -1.85 3.84 -3.94
C GLU A 234 -1.19 3.93 -5.31
N LEU A 235 -1.80 3.34 -6.34
CA LEU A 235 -1.29 3.36 -7.71
C LEU A 235 -1.16 4.79 -8.22
N ALA A 236 -2.23 5.57 -8.13
CA ALA A 236 -2.25 6.93 -8.62
C ALA A 236 -1.24 7.81 -7.88
N THR A 237 -1.21 7.72 -6.54
CA THR A 237 -0.31 8.52 -5.70
C THR A 237 1.15 8.18 -6.01
N SER A 238 1.51 6.89 -6.10
CA SER A 238 2.90 6.48 -6.35
C SER A 238 3.34 6.82 -7.77
N VAL A 239 2.48 6.64 -8.79
CA VAL A 239 2.79 7.00 -10.18
C VAL A 239 2.94 8.50 -10.34
N VAL A 240 2.04 9.32 -9.76
CA VAL A 240 2.12 10.78 -9.80
C VAL A 240 3.34 11.29 -9.04
N ALA A 241 3.64 10.72 -7.87
CA ALA A 241 4.85 11.06 -7.10
C ALA A 241 6.11 10.75 -7.90
N ALA A 242 6.22 9.57 -8.54
CA ALA A 242 7.33 9.20 -9.39
C ALA A 242 7.46 10.16 -10.59
N TYR A 243 6.34 10.46 -11.27
CA TYR A 243 6.30 11.42 -12.38
C TYR A 243 6.83 12.81 -11.98
N LYS A 244 6.51 13.27 -10.77
CA LYS A 244 6.99 14.54 -10.19
C LYS A 244 8.42 14.47 -9.65
N GLY A 245 9.13 13.35 -9.79
CA GLY A 245 10.48 13.15 -9.24
C GLY A 245 10.50 12.95 -7.72
N ARG A 246 9.35 12.69 -7.08
CA ARG A 246 9.20 12.42 -5.65
C ARG A 246 9.32 10.92 -5.36
N SER A 247 10.41 10.29 -5.82
CA SER A 247 10.64 8.85 -5.66
C SER A 247 10.55 8.38 -4.21
N ALA A 248 10.98 9.21 -3.26
CA ALA A 248 10.91 8.91 -1.83
C ALA A 248 9.48 8.74 -1.33
N ILE A 249 8.54 9.60 -1.78
CA ILE A 249 7.11 9.46 -1.45
C ILE A 249 6.54 8.21 -2.13
N ALA A 250 6.88 7.97 -3.41
CA ALA A 250 6.35 6.81 -4.15
C ALA A 250 6.76 5.48 -3.50
N ILE A 251 8.04 5.30 -3.20
CA ILE A 251 8.56 4.09 -2.53
C ILE A 251 8.06 4.00 -1.10
N GLY A 252 8.07 5.12 -0.37
CA GLY A 252 7.55 5.18 1.00
C GLY A 252 6.07 4.77 1.06
N ASN A 253 5.24 5.26 0.14
CA ASN A 253 3.84 4.87 0.06
C ASN A 253 3.69 3.35 -0.15
N VAL A 254 4.38 2.75 -1.11
CA VAL A 254 4.29 1.30 -1.39
C VAL A 254 4.73 0.47 -0.19
N ILE A 255 5.92 0.76 0.36
CA ILE A 255 6.47 -0.02 1.49
C ILE A 255 5.61 0.20 2.75
N GLY A 256 5.21 1.46 2.99
CA GLY A 256 4.31 1.81 4.09
C GLY A 256 2.98 1.07 3.99
N SER A 257 2.30 1.13 2.84
CA SER A 257 1.03 0.42 2.62
C SER A 257 1.18 -1.09 2.82
N ASN A 258 2.28 -1.70 2.38
CA ASN A 258 2.52 -3.13 2.62
C ASN A 258 2.62 -3.46 4.12
N VAL A 259 3.36 -2.66 4.88
CA VAL A 259 3.49 -2.82 6.33
C VAL A 259 2.16 -2.53 7.03
N PHE A 260 1.45 -1.46 6.65
CA PHE A 260 0.12 -1.14 7.17
C PHE A 260 -0.87 -2.26 6.92
N ASN A 261 -0.91 -2.79 5.72
CA ASN A 261 -1.83 -3.87 5.34
C ASN A 261 -1.61 -5.12 6.21
N ILE A 262 -0.36 -5.55 6.38
CA ILE A 262 -0.06 -6.75 7.16
C ILE A 262 -0.22 -6.48 8.66
N LEU A 263 0.44 -5.45 9.19
CA LEU A 263 0.56 -5.28 10.63
C LEU A 263 -0.65 -4.56 11.26
N LEU A 264 -1.12 -3.48 10.62
CA LEU A 264 -2.23 -2.70 11.16
C LEU A 264 -3.58 -3.28 10.73
N ILE A 265 -3.79 -3.50 9.43
CA ILE A 265 -5.11 -3.89 8.92
C ILE A 265 -5.45 -5.32 9.33
N LEU A 266 -4.60 -6.31 9.04
CA LEU A 266 -4.85 -7.67 9.51
C LEU A 266 -4.82 -7.75 11.03
N GLY A 267 -3.87 -7.08 11.69
CA GLY A 267 -3.78 -7.04 13.14
C GLY A 267 -5.08 -6.55 13.78
N THR A 268 -5.58 -5.39 13.35
CA THR A 268 -6.85 -4.83 13.86
C THR A 268 -8.03 -5.75 13.55
N THR A 269 -8.09 -6.26 12.33
CA THR A 269 -9.19 -7.11 11.87
C THR A 269 -9.22 -8.42 12.67
N ALA A 270 -8.08 -9.08 12.87
CA ALA A 270 -7.96 -10.33 13.63
C ALA A 270 -8.30 -10.16 15.12
N VAL A 271 -7.92 -9.03 15.75
CA VAL A 271 -8.30 -8.72 17.15
C VAL A 271 -9.81 -8.59 17.28
N ILE A 272 -10.47 -7.94 16.32
CA ILE A 272 -11.93 -7.76 16.34
C ILE A 272 -12.63 -9.08 16.02
N HIS A 273 -12.21 -9.75 14.96
CA HIS A 273 -12.78 -11.00 14.49
C HIS A 273 -11.67 -11.95 14.00
N PRO A 274 -11.46 -13.12 14.62
CA PRO A 274 -10.48 -14.10 14.17
C PRO A 274 -10.73 -14.50 12.70
N LEU A 275 -9.64 -14.64 11.93
CA LEU A 275 -9.69 -14.78 10.48
C LEU A 275 -9.38 -16.22 10.07
N ARG A 276 -10.40 -17.01 9.80
CA ARG A 276 -10.23 -18.36 9.27
C ARG A 276 -9.82 -18.31 7.80
N ILE A 277 -8.74 -19.04 7.47
CA ILE A 277 -8.16 -19.07 6.12
C ILE A 277 -8.66 -20.34 5.43
N MET A 278 -9.40 -20.17 4.33
CA MET A 278 -9.93 -21.29 3.53
C MET A 278 -9.53 -21.21 2.06
N GLY A 279 -9.43 -19.99 1.51
CA GLY A 279 -9.18 -19.76 0.09
C GLY A 279 -7.78 -19.26 -0.27
N ILE A 280 -6.96 -18.92 0.72
CA ILE A 280 -5.57 -18.50 0.50
C ILE A 280 -4.69 -19.75 0.36
N THR A 281 -3.81 -19.73 -0.63
CA THR A 281 -2.90 -20.84 -0.92
C THR A 281 -1.46 -20.51 -0.54
N ILE A 282 -0.65 -21.55 -0.42
CA ILE A 282 0.80 -21.40 -0.24
C ILE A 282 1.43 -20.60 -1.39
N VAL A 283 0.88 -20.71 -2.60
CA VAL A 283 1.35 -19.99 -3.78
C VAL A 283 1.18 -18.49 -3.60
N ASP A 284 0.05 -18.04 -3.06
CA ASP A 284 -0.22 -16.61 -2.83
C ASP A 284 0.80 -16.00 -1.85
N LEU A 285 1.08 -16.72 -0.76
CA LEU A 285 2.08 -16.31 0.24
C LEU A 285 3.52 -16.36 -0.31
N MET A 286 3.84 -17.35 -1.15
CA MET A 286 5.14 -17.41 -1.81
C MET A 286 5.30 -16.30 -2.83
N VAL A 287 4.27 -15.97 -3.61
CA VAL A 287 4.30 -14.83 -4.55
C VAL A 287 4.50 -13.52 -3.79
N LEU A 288 3.82 -13.33 -2.65
CA LEU A 288 4.03 -12.17 -1.78
C LEU A 288 5.51 -12.05 -1.37
N LEU A 289 6.13 -13.13 -0.87
CA LEU A 289 7.53 -13.13 -0.43
C LEU A 289 8.52 -12.95 -1.59
N VAL A 290 8.29 -13.61 -2.71
CA VAL A 290 9.16 -13.53 -3.89
C VAL A 290 9.12 -12.13 -4.49
N THR A 291 7.95 -11.51 -4.57
CA THR A 291 7.82 -10.17 -5.18
C THR A 291 8.46 -9.08 -4.33
N ILE A 292 8.28 -9.12 -3.00
CA ILE A 292 8.98 -8.18 -2.11
C ILE A 292 10.50 -8.43 -2.10
N GLY A 293 10.92 -9.69 -2.22
CA GLY A 293 12.32 -10.07 -2.39
C GLY A 293 12.93 -9.53 -3.68
N PHE A 294 12.22 -9.57 -4.80
CA PHE A 294 12.65 -8.96 -6.06
C PHE A 294 12.77 -7.44 -5.94
N LEU A 295 11.79 -6.78 -5.33
CA LEU A 295 11.89 -5.34 -5.08
C LEU A 295 13.14 -5.01 -4.27
N TRP A 296 13.39 -5.77 -3.20
CA TRP A 296 14.59 -5.59 -2.37
C TRP A 296 15.87 -5.80 -3.17
N LEU A 297 15.96 -6.88 -3.95
CA LEU A 297 17.11 -7.19 -4.79
C LEU A 297 17.38 -6.07 -5.81
N PHE A 298 16.36 -5.59 -6.52
CA PHE A 298 16.50 -4.53 -7.49
C PHE A 298 16.94 -3.21 -6.85
N ALA A 299 16.30 -2.84 -5.73
CA ALA A 299 16.69 -1.64 -4.98
C ALA A 299 18.10 -1.75 -4.40
N PHE A 300 18.54 -2.96 -3.97
CA PHE A 300 19.86 -3.18 -3.38
C PHE A 300 21.00 -3.03 -4.39
N THR A 301 20.82 -3.44 -5.63
CA THR A 301 21.91 -3.50 -6.62
C THR A 301 22.41 -2.13 -7.05
N LYS A 302 21.53 -1.14 -7.17
CA LYS A 302 21.86 0.17 -7.77
C LYS A 302 21.30 1.37 -7.01
N TRP A 303 20.64 1.17 -5.91
CA TRP A 303 19.92 2.21 -5.16
C TRP A 303 18.83 2.92 -5.98
N PHE A 304 18.32 2.26 -7.00
CA PHE A 304 17.18 2.69 -7.79
C PHE A 304 16.49 1.51 -8.46
N VAL A 305 15.21 1.69 -8.78
CA VAL A 305 14.44 0.74 -9.58
C VAL A 305 14.35 1.30 -11.00
N SER A 306 14.94 0.59 -11.93
CA SER A 306 14.98 0.96 -13.35
C SER A 306 13.67 0.61 -14.08
N ARG A 307 13.46 1.17 -15.27
CA ARG A 307 12.33 0.81 -16.15
C ARG A 307 12.30 -0.67 -16.51
N ARG A 308 13.47 -1.30 -16.70
CA ARG A 308 13.57 -2.74 -17.02
C ARG A 308 13.11 -3.59 -15.84
N GLU A 309 13.54 -3.26 -14.64
CA GLU A 309 13.13 -3.93 -13.40
C GLU A 309 11.62 -3.71 -13.13
N GLY A 310 11.13 -2.49 -13.41
CA GLY A 310 9.69 -2.21 -13.39
C GLY A 310 8.88 -3.09 -14.36
N ALA A 311 9.38 -3.28 -15.58
CA ALA A 311 8.73 -4.17 -16.54
C ALA A 311 8.72 -5.64 -16.07
N VAL A 312 9.80 -6.10 -15.40
CA VAL A 312 9.86 -7.44 -14.80
C VAL A 312 8.81 -7.58 -13.69
N LEU A 313 8.67 -6.59 -12.83
CA LEU A 313 7.66 -6.61 -11.76
C LEU A 313 6.23 -6.68 -12.34
N ILE A 314 5.92 -5.91 -13.38
CA ILE A 314 4.62 -6.00 -14.07
C ILE A 314 4.43 -7.38 -14.70
N ALA A 315 5.46 -7.96 -15.31
CA ALA A 315 5.38 -9.31 -15.87
C ALA A 315 5.09 -10.35 -14.78
N CYS A 316 5.71 -10.24 -13.59
CA CYS A 316 5.39 -11.08 -12.43
C CYS A 316 3.91 -10.93 -12.02
N PHE A 317 3.39 -9.71 -11.99
CA PHE A 317 1.97 -9.48 -11.70
C PHE A 317 1.06 -10.16 -12.72
N LEU A 318 1.32 -9.97 -14.01
CA LEU A 318 0.52 -10.58 -15.08
C LEU A 318 0.59 -12.11 -15.06
N MET A 319 1.74 -12.69 -14.74
CA MET A 319 1.88 -14.15 -14.58
C MET A 319 1.05 -14.64 -13.39
N TYR A 320 1.09 -13.94 -12.25
CA TYR A 320 0.28 -14.29 -11.08
C TYR A 320 -1.21 -14.18 -11.37
N MET A 321 -1.65 -13.10 -12.04
CA MET A 321 -3.04 -12.96 -12.47
C MET A 321 -3.45 -14.06 -13.44
N GLY A 322 -2.60 -14.40 -14.42
CA GLY A 322 -2.84 -15.52 -15.34
C GLY A 322 -2.99 -16.85 -14.62
N TRP A 323 -2.18 -17.10 -13.58
CA TRP A 323 -2.30 -18.26 -12.71
C TRP A 323 -3.65 -18.29 -11.96
N LEU A 324 -4.05 -17.19 -11.36
CA LEU A 324 -5.34 -17.09 -10.66
C LEU A 324 -6.53 -17.35 -11.61
N PHE A 325 -6.49 -16.78 -12.82
CA PHE A 325 -7.53 -17.02 -13.83
C PHE A 325 -7.56 -18.47 -14.35
N TYR A 326 -6.43 -19.15 -14.35
CA TYR A 326 -6.37 -20.57 -14.75
C TYR A 326 -7.02 -21.50 -13.71
N LEU A 327 -6.99 -21.12 -12.43
CA LEU A 327 -7.58 -21.91 -11.32
C LEU A 327 -9.11 -21.74 -11.19
N ILE A 328 -9.70 -20.70 -11.83
CA ILE A 328 -11.15 -20.42 -11.82
C ILE A 328 -11.83 -21.07 -13.01
#